data_2720bf596f1e086cae09dfbd22b8db9a
#
_entry.id   2720bf596f1e086cae09dfbd22b8db9a
#
_cell.length_a   1.000
_cell.length_b   1.000
_cell.length_c   1.000
_cell.angle_alpha   90.00
_cell.angle_beta   90.00
_cell.angle_gamma   90.00
#
_symmetry.space_group_name_H-M   'P 1'
#
loop_
_entity.id
_entity.type
_entity.pdbx_description
1 polymer ?
#
loop_
_entity_poly.entity_id
_entity_poly.type
_entity_poly.pdbx_seq_one_letter_code
_entity_poly.pdbx_strand_id
1 'polypeptide(L)'
;VEYNVQEMIFQFIGGLGIFLFGIKYMGDGLQQAAGDRLRDILDRFTTNPLMGVLAGMLVTVLIQSSSGTTALTVGLVSAGFMTLRQAIGVIMGANIGTTVTAFIIGIKIGEYALPVMAVGAILLFFFKNKKVHSVGQVVFGFGMLFFGLELMSAGMKPLRSLEAFQDLMISMSDNPILGIIVGTVFTLIVQSSSATIGILQELFGQGAIDLQAALPVLFGDNIGTTITAVLAAIGTSIAARRAALVHVIFNIIGTIIFTIILIPFTNLIQYFQTSLNLNPEMTIAFAHGTFSVTNTIIQFPFIAVLAWIVTKIIRGEDASINFKPQHLNPIFIEQSPAIALTEAQKEIIRMAEFSLDGLKEANQFLNTQDKKHANMATQLEGAINNLDKKITEYLVLLSEKPLSSADSEKHSVLAGVVGDIERVGDHVENLVELVDFQISNRVSLSDDALTELNEMLELTISTLQDAINALTNFDTELAQTVIAKERKIDQMERVLRKRHVIRLNERSCSGDASIIFVDMVSNLERIGDHAVNIADGVLGEQGKINLKQSL
;
A
#
# COMPACT_ATOMS: atom_id res chain seq x y z
N VAL A 1 25.49 -22.37 -40.51
CA VAL A 1 25.66 -20.97 -40.10
C VAL A 1 26.22 -21.03 -38.65
N GLU A 2 27.49 -20.63 -38.48
CA GLU A 2 28.03 -20.46 -37.12
C GLU A 2 27.32 -19.25 -36.49
N TYR A 3 26.47 -19.48 -35.55
CA TYR A 3 25.85 -18.41 -34.76
C TYR A 3 26.85 -17.91 -33.73
N ASN A 4 27.02 -16.59 -33.65
CA ASN A 4 27.82 -15.98 -32.60
C ASN A 4 27.02 -15.97 -31.29
N VAL A 5 27.25 -16.98 -30.43
CA VAL A 5 26.54 -17.15 -29.14
C VAL A 5 26.67 -15.90 -28.25
N GLN A 6 27.80 -15.19 -28.32
CA GLN A 6 28.02 -13.96 -27.56
C GLN A 6 27.09 -12.84 -28.02
N GLU A 7 26.91 -12.69 -29.34
CA GLU A 7 26.02 -11.69 -29.93
C GLU A 7 24.55 -11.99 -29.59
N MET A 8 24.15 -13.27 -29.65
CA MET A 8 22.82 -13.72 -29.22
C MET A 8 22.54 -13.32 -27.77
N ILE A 9 23.48 -13.62 -26.86
CA ILE A 9 23.34 -13.30 -25.43
C ILE A 9 23.26 -11.77 -25.24
N PHE A 10 24.09 -11.00 -25.91
CA PHE A 10 24.09 -9.55 -25.79
C PHE A 10 22.80 -8.91 -26.33
N GLN A 11 22.30 -9.39 -27.47
CA GLN A 11 21.04 -8.91 -28.03
C GLN A 11 19.85 -9.29 -27.13
N PHE A 12 19.83 -10.50 -26.61
CA PHE A 12 18.76 -10.95 -25.71
C PHE A 12 18.77 -10.18 -24.39
N ILE A 13 19.91 -10.15 -23.67
CA ILE A 13 20.01 -9.47 -22.36
C ILE A 13 19.84 -7.95 -22.52
N GLY A 14 20.45 -7.36 -23.54
CA GLY A 14 20.31 -5.93 -23.82
C GLY A 14 18.86 -5.57 -24.22
N GLY A 15 18.25 -6.38 -25.08
CA GLY A 15 16.85 -6.25 -25.46
C GLY A 15 15.90 -6.39 -24.27
N LEU A 16 16.13 -7.38 -23.38
CA LEU A 16 15.35 -7.56 -22.15
C LEU A 16 15.49 -6.35 -21.22
N GLY A 17 16.69 -5.82 -21.06
CA GLY A 17 16.92 -4.61 -20.26
C GLY A 17 16.14 -3.39 -20.79
N ILE A 18 16.18 -3.15 -22.10
CA ILE A 18 15.43 -2.07 -22.75
C ILE A 18 13.92 -2.30 -22.65
N PHE A 19 13.45 -3.52 -22.85
CA PHE A 19 12.05 -3.91 -22.73
C PHE A 19 11.51 -3.65 -21.31
N LEU A 20 12.21 -4.13 -20.28
CA LEU A 20 11.84 -3.95 -18.88
C LEU A 20 11.82 -2.47 -18.48
N PHE A 21 12.84 -1.72 -18.93
CA PHE A 21 12.89 -0.29 -18.69
C PHE A 21 11.74 0.43 -19.41
N GLY A 22 11.43 0.05 -20.65
CA GLY A 22 10.32 0.59 -21.43
C GLY A 22 8.97 0.41 -20.76
N ILE A 23 8.67 -0.81 -20.27
CA ILE A 23 7.44 -1.10 -19.49
C ILE A 23 7.38 -0.23 -18.23
N LYS A 24 8.47 -0.20 -17.46
CA LYS A 24 8.54 0.58 -16.22
C LYS A 24 8.34 2.06 -16.50
N TYR A 25 9.05 2.61 -17.46
CA TYR A 25 9.01 4.03 -17.80
C TYR A 25 7.63 4.46 -18.33
N MET A 26 6.99 3.60 -19.13
CA MET A 26 5.60 3.78 -19.56
C MET A 26 4.64 3.74 -18.36
N GLY A 27 4.80 2.77 -17.46
CA GLY A 27 3.99 2.63 -16.24
C GLY A 27 4.13 3.84 -15.32
N ASP A 28 5.35 4.33 -15.08
CA ASP A 28 5.63 5.53 -14.28
C ASP A 28 4.94 6.77 -14.88
N GLY A 29 4.97 6.92 -16.22
CA GLY A 29 4.25 7.99 -16.93
C GLY A 29 2.74 7.92 -16.77
N LEU A 30 2.16 6.72 -16.87
CA LEU A 30 0.72 6.48 -16.63
C LEU A 30 0.34 6.76 -15.17
N GLN A 31 1.16 6.30 -14.22
CA GLN A 31 0.96 6.53 -12.79
C GLN A 31 1.03 8.02 -12.44
N GLN A 32 2.01 8.76 -12.98
CA GLN A 32 2.12 10.20 -12.79
C GLN A 32 0.92 10.96 -13.39
N ALA A 33 0.41 10.49 -14.55
CA ALA A 33 -0.79 11.07 -15.16
C ALA A 33 -2.05 10.78 -14.34
N ALA A 34 -2.15 9.63 -13.70
CA ALA A 34 -3.25 9.24 -12.82
C ALA A 34 -3.20 9.96 -11.46
N GLY A 35 -2.00 10.31 -10.96
CA GLY A 35 -1.78 10.98 -9.68
C GLY A 35 -2.26 10.17 -8.47
N ASP A 36 -2.64 10.85 -7.39
CA ASP A 36 -3.12 10.24 -6.14
C ASP A 36 -4.45 9.49 -6.27
N ARG A 37 -5.10 9.58 -7.44
CA ARG A 37 -6.39 8.93 -7.72
C ARG A 37 -6.34 7.40 -7.64
N LEU A 38 -5.16 6.78 -7.78
CA LEU A 38 -5.03 5.32 -7.71
C LEU A 38 -5.43 4.77 -6.34
N ARG A 39 -4.96 5.41 -5.26
CA ARG A 39 -5.35 5.08 -3.89
C ARG A 39 -6.84 5.33 -3.69
N ASP A 40 -7.33 6.49 -4.14
CA ASP A 40 -8.74 6.86 -4.05
C ASP A 40 -9.65 5.87 -4.80
N ILE A 41 -9.21 5.35 -5.97
CA ILE A 41 -9.95 4.32 -6.71
C ILE A 41 -10.07 3.05 -5.87
N LEU A 42 -8.98 2.57 -5.27
CA LEU A 42 -9.03 1.38 -4.43
C LEU A 42 -9.85 1.59 -3.16
N ASP A 43 -9.75 2.74 -2.52
CA ASP A 43 -10.49 3.03 -1.28
C ASP A 43 -12.00 3.20 -1.53
N ARG A 44 -12.38 3.98 -2.54
CA ARG A 44 -13.79 4.30 -2.81
C ARG A 44 -14.54 3.23 -3.58
N PHE A 45 -13.88 2.52 -4.50
CA PHE A 45 -14.54 1.57 -5.40
C PHE A 45 -14.47 0.11 -4.93
N THR A 46 -13.81 -0.20 -3.81
CA THR A 46 -13.76 -1.57 -3.29
C THR A 46 -14.87 -1.88 -2.27
N THR A 47 -16.06 -1.29 -2.41
CA THR A 47 -17.19 -1.48 -1.50
C THR A 47 -17.62 -2.95 -1.36
N ASN A 48 -17.40 -3.75 -2.39
CA ASN A 48 -17.66 -5.19 -2.41
C ASN A 48 -16.61 -5.91 -3.30
N PRO A 49 -16.47 -7.25 -3.22
CA PRO A 49 -15.47 -7.99 -3.98
C PRO A 49 -15.56 -7.81 -5.50
N LEU A 50 -16.76 -7.66 -6.08
CA LEU A 50 -16.94 -7.45 -7.52
C LEU A 50 -16.37 -6.10 -7.96
N MET A 51 -16.68 -5.05 -7.20
CA MET A 51 -16.08 -3.73 -7.44
C MET A 51 -14.57 -3.77 -7.21
N GLY A 52 -14.10 -4.60 -6.26
CA GLY A 52 -12.68 -4.89 -6.07
C GLY A 52 -12.02 -5.45 -7.33
N VAL A 53 -12.65 -6.40 -8.02
CA VAL A 53 -12.14 -6.95 -9.31
C VAL A 53 -12.00 -5.84 -10.35
N LEU A 54 -13.03 -5.01 -10.52
CA LEU A 54 -13.01 -3.91 -11.49
C LEU A 54 -11.94 -2.85 -11.13
N ALA A 55 -11.84 -2.48 -9.86
CA ALA A 55 -10.83 -1.54 -9.38
C ALA A 55 -9.41 -2.10 -9.55
N GLY A 56 -9.18 -3.35 -9.17
CA GLY A 56 -7.88 -4.02 -9.33
C GLY A 56 -7.46 -4.13 -10.80
N MET A 57 -8.40 -4.47 -11.69
CA MET A 57 -8.14 -4.48 -13.12
C MET A 57 -7.78 -3.09 -13.64
N LEU A 58 -8.57 -2.07 -13.30
CA LEU A 58 -8.33 -0.70 -13.76
C LEU A 58 -6.98 -0.16 -13.25
N VAL A 59 -6.70 -0.32 -11.95
CA VAL A 59 -5.45 0.15 -11.36
C VAL A 59 -4.25 -0.57 -12.00
N THR A 60 -4.33 -1.88 -12.22
CA THR A 60 -3.24 -2.65 -12.86
C THR A 60 -3.01 -2.21 -14.29
N VAL A 61 -4.06 -1.93 -15.06
CA VAL A 61 -3.94 -1.36 -16.42
C VAL A 61 -3.27 0.00 -16.39
N LEU A 62 -3.57 0.85 -15.41
CA LEU A 62 -2.97 2.19 -15.26
C LEU A 62 -1.51 2.12 -14.81
N ILE A 63 -1.19 1.26 -13.84
CA ILE A 63 0.19 1.11 -13.31
C ILE A 63 1.04 0.23 -14.23
N GLN A 64 0.43 -0.61 -15.08
CA GLN A 64 1.08 -1.65 -15.88
C GLN A 64 1.87 -2.66 -15.01
N SER A 65 1.42 -2.87 -13.77
CA SER A 65 2.07 -3.76 -12.81
C SER A 65 1.06 -4.37 -11.83
N SER A 66 0.78 -5.66 -11.96
CA SER A 66 -0.04 -6.39 -10.97
C SER A 66 0.69 -6.53 -9.64
N SER A 67 2.02 -6.63 -9.67
CA SER A 67 2.85 -6.65 -8.46
C SER A 67 2.70 -5.34 -7.66
N GLY A 68 2.73 -4.19 -8.35
CA GLY A 68 2.50 -2.88 -7.74
C GLY A 68 1.08 -2.77 -7.15
N THR A 69 0.06 -3.18 -7.90
CA THR A 69 -1.33 -3.19 -7.43
C THR A 69 -1.50 -4.11 -6.22
N THR A 70 -0.89 -5.30 -6.23
CA THR A 70 -0.98 -6.25 -5.12
C THR A 70 -0.23 -5.75 -3.89
N ALA A 71 0.96 -5.16 -4.06
CA ALA A 71 1.72 -4.57 -2.95
C ALA A 71 0.95 -3.41 -2.31
N LEU A 72 0.34 -2.53 -3.12
CA LEU A 72 -0.54 -1.47 -2.63
C LEU A 72 -1.75 -2.05 -1.87
N THR A 73 -2.37 -3.11 -2.40
CA THR A 73 -3.48 -3.81 -1.74
C THR A 73 -3.08 -4.41 -0.40
N VAL A 74 -1.92 -5.07 -0.33
CA VAL A 74 -1.33 -5.61 0.91
C VAL A 74 -1.09 -4.49 1.92
N GLY A 75 -0.56 -3.34 1.47
CA GLY A 75 -0.39 -2.15 2.30
C GLY A 75 -1.70 -1.60 2.85
N LEU A 76 -2.75 -1.46 2.01
CA LEU A 76 -4.08 -1.01 2.44
C LEU A 76 -4.75 -1.97 3.42
N VAL A 77 -4.56 -3.28 3.24
CA VAL A 77 -5.03 -4.29 4.21
C VAL A 77 -4.26 -4.19 5.52
N SER A 78 -2.95 -3.99 5.45
CA SER A 78 -2.10 -3.84 6.64
C SER A 78 -2.46 -2.59 7.44
N ALA A 79 -2.79 -1.51 6.75
CA ALA A 79 -3.25 -0.26 7.35
C ALA A 79 -4.73 -0.27 7.77
N GLY A 80 -5.48 -1.37 7.55
CA GLY A 80 -6.89 -1.50 7.93
C GLY A 80 -7.89 -0.79 7.01
N PHE A 81 -7.43 -0.16 5.92
CA PHE A 81 -8.32 0.50 4.95
C PHE A 81 -9.09 -0.47 4.06
N MET A 82 -8.67 -1.71 3.97
CA MET A 82 -9.27 -2.73 3.13
C MET A 82 -9.43 -4.06 3.87
N THR A 83 -10.61 -4.68 3.76
CA THR A 83 -10.85 -6.01 4.30
C THR A 83 -10.21 -7.09 3.43
N LEU A 84 -9.91 -8.27 4.02
CA LEU A 84 -9.37 -9.41 3.27
C LEU A 84 -10.25 -9.80 2.06
N ARG A 85 -11.59 -9.77 2.18
CA ARG A 85 -12.50 -10.13 1.08
C ARG A 85 -12.44 -9.12 -0.07
N GLN A 86 -12.33 -7.84 0.23
CA GLN A 86 -12.15 -6.80 -0.78
C GLN A 86 -10.80 -6.98 -1.49
N ALA A 87 -9.73 -7.21 -0.72
CA ALA A 87 -8.39 -7.46 -1.24
C ALA A 87 -8.35 -8.66 -2.20
N ILE A 88 -9.06 -9.75 -1.89
CA ILE A 88 -9.17 -10.91 -2.79
C ILE A 88 -9.75 -10.47 -4.15
N GLY A 89 -10.80 -9.66 -4.14
CA GLY A 89 -11.37 -9.10 -5.38
C GLY A 89 -10.34 -8.29 -6.17
N VAL A 90 -9.63 -7.37 -5.51
CA VAL A 90 -8.59 -6.53 -6.15
C VAL A 90 -7.48 -7.40 -6.75
N ILE A 91 -7.01 -8.42 -6.04
CA ILE A 91 -5.96 -9.34 -6.50
C ILE A 91 -6.44 -10.13 -7.74
N MET A 92 -7.67 -10.63 -7.73
CA MET A 92 -8.27 -11.30 -8.91
C MET A 92 -8.33 -10.34 -10.10
N GLY A 93 -8.75 -9.09 -9.88
CA GLY A 93 -8.77 -8.05 -10.90
C GLY A 93 -7.39 -7.68 -11.44
N ALA A 94 -6.40 -7.62 -10.57
CA ALA A 94 -5.02 -7.35 -10.96
C ALA A 94 -4.46 -8.41 -11.92
N ASN A 95 -4.78 -9.68 -11.71
CA ASN A 95 -4.40 -10.76 -12.64
C ASN A 95 -5.03 -10.58 -14.02
N ILE A 96 -6.29 -10.13 -14.11
CA ILE A 96 -6.92 -9.78 -15.39
C ILE A 96 -6.23 -8.57 -16.01
N GLY A 97 -5.98 -7.50 -15.22
CA GLY A 97 -5.36 -6.26 -15.70
C GLY A 97 -3.98 -6.48 -16.34
N THR A 98 -3.19 -7.42 -15.82
CA THR A 98 -1.87 -7.79 -16.38
C THR A 98 -1.97 -8.25 -17.83
N THR A 99 -3.06 -8.89 -18.23
CA THR A 99 -3.22 -9.43 -19.58
C THR A 99 -3.25 -8.33 -20.65
N VAL A 100 -3.63 -7.10 -20.29
CA VAL A 100 -3.61 -5.95 -21.21
C VAL A 100 -2.21 -5.69 -21.76
N THR A 101 -1.16 -5.88 -20.96
CA THR A 101 0.23 -5.77 -21.44
C THR A 101 0.53 -6.81 -22.52
N ALA A 102 0.06 -8.05 -22.36
CA ALA A 102 0.21 -9.09 -23.39
C ALA A 102 -0.50 -8.71 -24.70
N PHE A 103 -1.69 -8.10 -24.63
CA PHE A 103 -2.38 -7.58 -25.83
C PHE A 103 -1.62 -6.44 -26.48
N ILE A 104 -1.03 -5.51 -25.71
CA ILE A 104 -0.18 -4.45 -26.23
C ILE A 104 1.00 -5.05 -27.00
N ILE A 105 1.72 -5.99 -26.41
CA ILE A 105 2.86 -6.68 -27.02
C ILE A 105 2.44 -7.38 -28.32
N GLY A 106 1.26 -8.01 -28.35
CA GLY A 106 0.73 -8.73 -29.51
C GLY A 106 0.42 -7.88 -30.75
N ILE A 107 0.41 -6.53 -30.65
CA ILE A 107 0.04 -5.64 -31.76
C ILE A 107 1.12 -5.58 -32.87
N LYS A 108 2.36 -6.01 -32.64
CA LYS A 108 3.46 -6.02 -33.63
C LYS A 108 3.70 -4.68 -34.33
N ILE A 109 4.09 -3.66 -33.56
CA ILE A 109 4.47 -2.35 -34.11
C ILE A 109 5.99 -2.08 -34.00
N GLY A 110 6.80 -3.13 -33.95
CA GLY A 110 8.26 -3.02 -33.81
C GLY A 110 8.90 -2.10 -34.86
N GLU A 111 8.45 -2.16 -36.13
CA GLU A 111 8.93 -1.29 -37.21
C GLU A 111 8.76 0.21 -36.90
N TYR A 112 7.79 0.59 -36.08
CA TYR A 112 7.53 1.97 -35.66
C TYR A 112 8.15 2.33 -34.29
N ALA A 113 8.89 1.43 -33.66
CA ALA A 113 9.46 1.66 -32.34
C ALA A 113 10.34 2.92 -32.28
N LEU A 114 11.26 3.07 -33.22
CA LEU A 114 12.16 4.24 -33.28
C LEU A 114 11.43 5.57 -33.55
N PRO A 115 10.51 5.68 -34.52
CA PRO A 115 9.68 6.88 -34.69
C PRO A 115 8.87 7.23 -33.45
N VAL A 116 8.28 6.25 -32.78
CA VAL A 116 7.52 6.45 -31.53
C VAL A 116 8.43 6.97 -30.41
N MET A 117 9.62 6.39 -30.23
CA MET A 117 10.62 6.90 -29.30
C MET A 117 11.02 8.34 -29.61
N ALA A 118 11.21 8.67 -30.88
CA ALA A 118 11.56 10.05 -31.31
C ALA A 118 10.47 11.04 -30.91
N VAL A 119 9.18 10.71 -31.13
CA VAL A 119 8.06 11.55 -30.70
C VAL A 119 8.03 11.67 -29.15
N GLY A 120 8.19 10.58 -28.43
CA GLY A 120 8.27 10.60 -26.97
C GLY A 120 9.42 11.48 -26.46
N ALA A 121 10.60 11.37 -27.05
CA ALA A 121 11.77 12.19 -26.73
C ALA A 121 11.50 13.69 -26.97
N ILE A 122 10.87 14.06 -28.09
CA ILE A 122 10.48 15.44 -28.38
C ILE A 122 9.54 15.98 -27.28
N LEU A 123 8.53 15.20 -26.87
CA LEU A 123 7.60 15.60 -25.79
C LEU A 123 8.34 15.80 -24.46
N LEU A 124 9.31 14.94 -24.14
CA LEU A 124 10.09 15.00 -22.91
C LEU A 124 11.03 16.20 -22.86
N PHE A 125 11.73 16.50 -23.95
CA PHE A 125 12.77 17.54 -23.96
C PHE A 125 12.23 18.95 -24.21
N PHE A 126 11.21 19.10 -25.06
CA PHE A 126 10.75 20.41 -25.47
C PHE A 126 9.55 20.96 -24.70
N PHE A 127 8.85 20.13 -23.92
CA PHE A 127 7.67 20.56 -23.19
C PHE A 127 7.89 20.47 -21.67
N LYS A 128 7.71 21.58 -20.95
CA LYS A 128 7.85 21.67 -19.48
C LYS A 128 6.55 21.36 -18.70
N ASN A 129 5.43 21.21 -19.40
CA ASN A 129 4.16 20.91 -18.77
C ASN A 129 4.16 19.47 -18.25
N LYS A 130 3.87 19.28 -16.95
CA LYS A 130 3.86 17.95 -16.28
C LYS A 130 3.00 16.91 -17.01
N LYS A 131 1.81 17.30 -17.51
CA LYS A 131 0.93 16.37 -18.24
C LYS A 131 1.54 15.94 -19.58
N VAL A 132 2.13 16.88 -20.34
CA VAL A 132 2.78 16.58 -21.59
C VAL A 132 4.04 15.72 -21.37
N HIS A 133 4.77 16.00 -20.29
CA HIS A 133 5.94 15.22 -19.89
C HIS A 133 5.54 13.77 -19.56
N SER A 134 4.47 13.55 -18.76
CA SER A 134 3.97 12.20 -18.48
C SER A 134 3.51 11.46 -19.76
N VAL A 135 2.85 12.15 -20.69
CA VAL A 135 2.51 11.57 -22.01
C VAL A 135 3.79 11.23 -22.79
N GLY A 136 4.80 12.10 -22.75
CA GLY A 136 6.11 11.83 -23.34
C GLY A 136 6.77 10.57 -22.77
N GLN A 137 6.69 10.37 -21.46
CA GLN A 137 7.17 9.15 -20.79
C GLN A 137 6.44 7.90 -21.30
N VAL A 138 5.10 7.97 -21.39
CA VAL A 138 4.28 6.85 -21.91
C VAL A 138 4.69 6.51 -23.34
N VAL A 139 4.76 7.51 -24.23
CA VAL A 139 5.08 7.29 -25.64
C VAL A 139 6.52 6.79 -25.82
N PHE A 140 7.47 7.36 -25.10
CA PHE A 140 8.87 6.92 -25.16
C PHE A 140 9.04 5.50 -24.62
N GLY A 141 8.45 5.21 -23.45
CA GLY A 141 8.48 3.88 -22.84
C GLY A 141 7.81 2.81 -23.73
N PHE A 142 6.71 3.17 -24.38
CA PHE A 142 6.03 2.31 -25.34
C PHE A 142 6.95 1.98 -26.56
N GLY A 143 7.64 2.96 -27.10
CA GLY A 143 8.62 2.72 -28.17
C GLY A 143 9.79 1.85 -27.70
N MET A 144 10.33 2.09 -26.50
CA MET A 144 11.38 1.26 -25.90
C MET A 144 10.95 -0.20 -25.69
N LEU A 145 9.70 -0.42 -25.29
CA LEU A 145 9.13 -1.76 -25.13
C LEU A 145 9.27 -2.55 -26.45
N PHE A 146 8.81 -1.99 -27.56
CA PHE A 146 8.87 -2.67 -28.84
C PHE A 146 10.29 -2.79 -29.41
N PHE A 147 11.12 -1.79 -29.20
CA PHE A 147 12.53 -1.85 -29.59
C PHE A 147 13.29 -2.95 -28.82
N GLY A 148 13.03 -3.06 -27.51
CA GLY A 148 13.57 -4.14 -26.68
C GLY A 148 13.11 -5.52 -27.14
N LEU A 149 11.82 -5.68 -27.50
CA LEU A 149 11.29 -6.92 -28.06
C LEU A 149 11.96 -7.30 -29.40
N GLU A 150 12.18 -6.34 -30.28
CA GLU A 150 12.84 -6.58 -31.56
C GLU A 150 14.28 -7.08 -31.37
N LEU A 151 15.03 -6.48 -30.44
CA LEU A 151 16.38 -6.95 -30.08
C LEU A 151 16.37 -8.35 -29.48
N MET A 152 15.43 -8.61 -28.55
CA MET A 152 15.25 -9.94 -27.96
C MET A 152 14.93 -10.98 -29.04
N SER A 153 13.99 -10.67 -29.92
CA SER A 153 13.60 -11.51 -31.05
C SER A 153 14.81 -11.88 -31.91
N ALA A 154 15.63 -10.88 -32.28
CA ALA A 154 16.85 -11.10 -33.05
C ALA A 154 17.84 -12.05 -32.34
N GLY A 155 18.03 -11.87 -31.02
CA GLY A 155 18.88 -12.72 -30.19
C GLY A 155 18.34 -14.16 -30.02
N MET A 156 17.02 -14.36 -30.06
CA MET A 156 16.38 -15.67 -29.89
C MET A 156 16.26 -16.48 -31.19
N LYS A 157 16.30 -15.87 -32.36
CA LYS A 157 16.15 -16.57 -33.66
C LYS A 157 17.00 -17.84 -33.80
N PRO A 158 18.27 -17.87 -33.38
CA PRO A 158 19.08 -19.06 -33.49
C PRO A 158 18.67 -20.20 -32.56
N LEU A 159 17.95 -19.94 -31.45
CA LEU A 159 17.50 -20.98 -30.50
C LEU A 159 16.67 -22.05 -31.19
N ARG A 160 15.85 -21.65 -32.16
CA ARG A 160 15.01 -22.56 -32.95
C ARG A 160 15.77 -23.69 -33.62
N SER A 161 17.05 -23.49 -33.96
CA SER A 161 17.89 -24.45 -34.65
C SER A 161 18.81 -25.24 -33.72
N LEU A 162 18.82 -24.94 -32.42
CA LEU A 162 19.60 -25.65 -31.42
C LEU A 162 18.88 -26.92 -30.99
N GLU A 163 19.52 -28.09 -31.23
CA GLU A 163 18.97 -29.41 -30.91
C GLU A 163 18.55 -29.53 -29.44
N ALA A 164 19.41 -29.08 -28.52
CA ALA A 164 19.11 -29.08 -27.07
C ALA A 164 17.87 -28.24 -26.70
N PHE A 165 17.61 -27.16 -27.43
CA PHE A 165 16.42 -26.36 -27.22
C PHE A 165 15.16 -27.03 -27.77
N GLN A 166 15.26 -27.66 -28.95
CA GLN A 166 14.16 -28.44 -29.53
C GLN A 166 13.77 -29.61 -28.64
N ASP A 167 14.75 -30.37 -28.12
CA ASP A 167 14.52 -31.46 -27.17
C ASP A 167 13.83 -31.01 -25.88
N LEU A 168 14.23 -29.84 -25.36
CA LEU A 168 13.56 -29.22 -24.20
C LEU A 168 12.09 -28.89 -24.52
N MET A 169 11.82 -28.28 -25.69
CA MET A 169 10.45 -27.92 -26.08
C MET A 169 9.56 -29.16 -26.28
N ILE A 170 10.08 -30.21 -26.88
CA ILE A 170 9.39 -31.49 -27.02
C ILE A 170 9.08 -32.07 -25.62
N SER A 171 10.07 -32.08 -24.72
CA SER A 171 9.88 -32.55 -23.35
C SER A 171 8.82 -31.73 -22.58
N MET A 172 8.71 -30.43 -22.85
CA MET A 172 7.68 -29.57 -22.24
C MET A 172 6.29 -29.80 -22.82
N SER A 173 6.19 -30.14 -24.14
CA SER A 173 4.91 -30.56 -24.76
C SER A 173 4.41 -31.88 -24.19
N ASP A 174 5.31 -32.83 -23.94
CA ASP A 174 4.98 -34.15 -23.40
C ASP A 174 4.69 -34.11 -21.88
N ASN A 175 5.33 -33.17 -21.16
CA ASN A 175 5.18 -33.03 -19.72
C ASN A 175 4.84 -31.57 -19.33
N PRO A 176 3.56 -31.22 -19.20
CA PRO A 176 3.12 -29.87 -18.81
C PRO A 176 3.71 -29.36 -17.49
N ILE A 177 4.05 -30.27 -16.56
CA ILE A 177 4.65 -29.88 -15.26
C ILE A 177 6.00 -29.21 -15.47
N LEU A 178 6.78 -29.69 -16.45
CA LEU A 178 8.07 -29.07 -16.78
C LEU A 178 7.88 -27.62 -17.28
N GLY A 179 6.90 -27.38 -18.14
CA GLY A 179 6.56 -26.06 -18.61
C GLY A 179 6.13 -25.11 -17.47
N ILE A 180 5.30 -25.61 -16.54
CA ILE A 180 4.89 -24.85 -15.35
C ILE A 180 6.10 -24.47 -14.48
N ILE A 181 7.01 -25.42 -14.24
CA ILE A 181 8.23 -25.16 -13.45
C ILE A 181 9.11 -24.12 -14.16
N VAL A 182 9.33 -24.26 -15.46
CA VAL A 182 10.13 -23.30 -16.23
C VAL A 182 9.53 -21.91 -16.16
N GLY A 183 8.23 -21.74 -16.41
CA GLY A 183 7.53 -20.47 -16.33
C GLY A 183 7.59 -19.86 -14.91
N THR A 184 7.37 -20.69 -13.88
CA THR A 184 7.43 -20.24 -12.48
C THR A 184 8.83 -19.76 -12.11
N VAL A 185 9.87 -20.55 -12.36
CA VAL A 185 11.25 -20.23 -12.01
C VAL A 185 11.74 -19.01 -12.78
N PHE A 186 11.43 -18.95 -14.07
CA PHE A 186 11.83 -17.81 -14.89
C PHE A 186 11.21 -16.50 -14.38
N THR A 187 9.91 -16.50 -14.09
CA THR A 187 9.21 -15.32 -13.59
C THR A 187 9.67 -14.94 -12.17
N LEU A 188 9.99 -15.93 -11.32
CA LEU A 188 10.61 -15.68 -10.00
C LEU A 188 11.94 -14.93 -10.12
N ILE A 189 12.77 -15.29 -11.11
CA ILE A 189 14.08 -14.66 -11.33
C ILE A 189 13.91 -13.25 -11.91
N VAL A 190 13.10 -13.12 -12.96
CA VAL A 190 12.90 -11.86 -13.69
C VAL A 190 12.01 -10.89 -12.92
N GLN A 191 11.14 -11.41 -12.04
CA GLN A 191 10.13 -10.66 -11.26
C GLN A 191 9.20 -9.80 -12.14
N SER A 192 8.98 -10.23 -13.38
CA SER A 192 8.13 -9.54 -14.36
C SER A 192 7.38 -10.55 -15.23
N SER A 193 6.09 -10.73 -14.97
CA SER A 193 5.20 -11.54 -15.80
C SER A 193 5.10 -11.00 -17.23
N SER A 194 5.09 -9.69 -17.39
CA SER A 194 5.06 -9.06 -18.72
C SER A 194 6.29 -9.44 -19.57
N ALA A 195 7.47 -9.57 -18.93
CA ALA A 195 8.67 -10.01 -19.61
C ALA A 195 8.60 -11.50 -19.99
N THR A 196 8.15 -12.35 -19.08
CA THR A 196 7.99 -13.80 -19.34
C THR A 196 7.00 -14.02 -20.50
N ILE A 197 5.86 -13.35 -20.46
CA ILE A 197 4.84 -13.44 -21.52
C ILE A 197 5.36 -12.86 -22.85
N GLY A 198 6.08 -11.75 -22.82
CA GLY A 198 6.69 -11.17 -24.05
C GLY A 198 7.69 -12.10 -24.71
N ILE A 199 8.55 -12.75 -23.92
CA ILE A 199 9.47 -13.79 -24.41
C ILE A 199 8.70 -14.99 -24.97
N LEU A 200 7.66 -15.44 -24.27
CA LEU A 200 6.81 -16.54 -24.70
C LEU A 200 6.11 -16.24 -26.03
N GLN A 201 5.61 -15.01 -26.19
CA GLN A 201 5.00 -14.52 -27.43
C GLN A 201 6.01 -14.53 -28.59
N GLU A 202 7.23 -14.08 -28.35
CA GLU A 202 8.29 -14.11 -29.37
C GLU A 202 8.72 -15.54 -29.76
N LEU A 203 8.91 -16.42 -28.76
CA LEU A 203 9.25 -17.84 -29.03
C LEU A 203 8.15 -18.54 -29.84
N PHE A 204 6.89 -18.30 -29.49
CA PHE A 204 5.75 -18.83 -30.22
C PHE A 204 5.62 -18.20 -31.61
N GLY A 205 5.83 -16.90 -31.72
CA GLY A 205 5.84 -16.15 -32.98
C GLY A 205 6.89 -16.64 -33.98
N GLN A 206 8.05 -17.03 -33.48
CA GLN A 206 9.12 -17.60 -34.27
C GLN A 206 8.93 -19.09 -34.58
N GLY A 207 7.89 -19.74 -34.01
CA GLY A 207 7.67 -21.18 -34.12
C GLY A 207 8.74 -22.02 -33.41
N ALA A 208 9.38 -21.45 -32.39
CA ALA A 208 10.36 -22.13 -31.55
C ALA A 208 9.72 -22.99 -30.44
N ILE A 209 8.47 -22.69 -30.08
CA ILE A 209 7.63 -23.43 -29.13
C ILE A 209 6.25 -23.61 -29.73
N ASP A 210 5.61 -24.73 -29.48
CA ASP A 210 4.22 -24.95 -29.86
C ASP A 210 3.23 -24.47 -28.77
N LEU A 211 1.94 -24.44 -29.07
CA LEU A 211 0.93 -23.96 -28.14
C LEU A 211 0.77 -24.87 -26.93
N GLN A 212 0.96 -26.17 -27.10
CA GLN A 212 0.81 -27.17 -26.03
C GLN A 212 1.93 -27.05 -24.99
N ALA A 213 3.14 -26.68 -25.38
CA ALA A 213 4.24 -26.36 -24.48
C ALA A 213 4.15 -24.93 -23.92
N ALA A 214 3.66 -23.98 -24.72
CA ALA A 214 3.57 -22.57 -24.31
C ALA A 214 2.55 -22.32 -23.19
N LEU A 215 1.39 -22.98 -23.22
CA LEU A 215 0.33 -22.78 -22.21
C LEU A 215 0.77 -23.16 -20.79
N PRO A 216 1.43 -24.28 -20.53
CA PRO A 216 1.98 -24.59 -19.21
C PRO A 216 2.99 -23.55 -18.69
N VAL A 217 3.84 -22.99 -19.57
CA VAL A 217 4.75 -21.89 -19.20
C VAL A 217 3.98 -20.65 -18.75
N LEU A 218 2.90 -20.30 -19.46
CA LEU A 218 1.99 -19.22 -19.10
C LEU A 218 1.33 -19.46 -17.73
N PHE A 219 0.91 -20.70 -17.43
CA PHE A 219 0.34 -21.03 -16.12
C PHE A 219 1.39 -20.90 -15.02
N GLY A 220 2.62 -21.32 -15.27
CA GLY A 220 3.75 -21.18 -14.36
C GLY A 220 4.12 -19.72 -14.10
N ASP A 221 4.08 -18.86 -15.11
CA ASP A 221 4.30 -17.42 -14.98
C ASP A 221 3.37 -16.80 -13.93
N ASN A 222 2.10 -17.15 -13.95
CA ASN A 222 1.12 -16.66 -12.98
C ASN A 222 1.45 -17.07 -11.53
N ILE A 223 2.02 -18.27 -11.32
CA ILE A 223 2.52 -18.69 -10.00
C ILE A 223 3.76 -17.86 -9.63
N GLY A 224 4.73 -17.73 -10.54
CA GLY A 224 5.98 -17.00 -10.31
C GLY A 224 5.75 -15.54 -9.91
N THR A 225 4.76 -14.90 -10.50
CA THR A 225 4.39 -13.50 -10.20
C THR A 225 4.00 -13.28 -8.73
N THR A 226 3.50 -14.31 -8.04
CA THR A 226 3.02 -14.18 -6.66
C THR A 226 4.12 -13.91 -5.63
N ILE A 227 5.39 -14.15 -5.97
CA ILE A 227 6.52 -13.91 -5.07
C ILE A 227 6.60 -12.46 -4.61
N THR A 228 6.26 -11.51 -5.49
CA THR A 228 6.28 -10.09 -5.17
C THR A 228 5.28 -9.72 -4.07
N ALA A 229 4.09 -10.35 -4.09
CA ALA A 229 3.10 -10.21 -3.03
C ALA A 229 3.59 -10.80 -1.69
N VAL A 230 4.26 -11.96 -1.75
CA VAL A 230 4.83 -12.60 -0.57
C VAL A 230 5.93 -11.74 0.04
N LEU A 231 6.83 -11.18 -0.79
CA LEU A 231 7.88 -10.28 -0.34
C LEU A 231 7.29 -8.99 0.28
N ALA A 232 6.27 -8.40 -0.35
CA ALA A 232 5.59 -7.21 0.15
C ALA A 232 4.87 -7.45 1.50
N ALA A 233 4.51 -8.70 1.80
CA ALA A 233 3.82 -9.06 3.03
C ALA A 233 4.76 -9.36 4.22
N ILE A 234 6.07 -9.40 4.00
CA ILE A 234 7.05 -9.66 5.07
C ILE A 234 7.02 -8.49 6.06
N GLY A 235 6.83 -8.81 7.34
CA GLY A 235 6.78 -7.80 8.42
C GLY A 235 5.46 -7.03 8.52
N THR A 236 4.45 -7.35 7.70
CA THR A 236 3.13 -6.70 7.74
C THR A 236 2.13 -7.42 8.64
N SER A 237 0.90 -6.89 8.73
CA SER A 237 -0.20 -7.45 9.52
C SER A 237 -0.57 -8.88 9.09
N ILE A 238 -1.26 -9.62 9.97
CA ILE A 238 -1.77 -10.97 9.69
C ILE A 238 -2.74 -10.94 8.51
N ALA A 239 -3.62 -9.93 8.44
CA ALA A 239 -4.57 -9.78 7.34
C ALA A 239 -3.85 -9.53 5.99
N ALA A 240 -2.79 -8.74 5.98
CA ALA A 240 -1.97 -8.49 4.80
C ALA A 240 -1.23 -9.76 4.32
N ARG A 241 -0.66 -10.54 5.25
CA ARG A 241 -0.05 -11.84 4.93
C ARG A 241 -1.07 -12.84 4.37
N ARG A 242 -2.31 -12.83 4.89
CA ARG A 242 -3.42 -13.63 4.33
C ARG A 242 -3.76 -13.20 2.91
N ALA A 243 -3.80 -11.89 2.62
CA ALA A 243 -4.05 -11.39 1.27
C ALA A 243 -2.95 -11.85 0.28
N ALA A 244 -1.68 -11.77 0.66
CA ALA A 244 -0.58 -12.28 -0.14
C ALA A 244 -0.68 -13.80 -0.38
N LEU A 245 -1.04 -14.58 0.65
CA LEU A 245 -1.22 -16.03 0.52
C LEU A 245 -2.40 -16.39 -0.39
N VAL A 246 -3.47 -15.59 -0.37
CA VAL A 246 -4.58 -15.77 -1.34
C VAL A 246 -4.09 -15.65 -2.76
N HIS A 247 -3.22 -14.69 -3.07
CA HIS A 247 -2.66 -14.53 -4.41
C HIS A 247 -1.94 -15.80 -4.87
N VAL A 248 -1.14 -16.41 -3.99
CA VAL A 248 -0.46 -17.69 -4.24
C VAL A 248 -1.47 -18.81 -4.50
N ILE A 249 -2.42 -19.00 -3.58
CA ILE A 249 -3.40 -20.10 -3.66
C ILE A 249 -4.30 -19.95 -4.89
N PHE A 250 -4.76 -18.73 -5.20
CA PHE A 250 -5.57 -18.45 -6.38
C PHE A 250 -4.87 -18.84 -7.68
N ASN A 251 -3.58 -18.52 -7.83
CA ASN A 251 -2.83 -18.86 -9.03
C ASN A 251 -2.47 -20.36 -9.08
N ILE A 252 -2.17 -21.00 -7.95
CA ILE A 252 -1.95 -22.46 -7.90
C ILE A 252 -3.22 -23.21 -8.28
N ILE A 253 -4.37 -22.88 -7.71
CA ILE A 253 -5.65 -23.50 -8.05
C ILE A 253 -5.96 -23.32 -9.53
N GLY A 254 -5.79 -22.09 -10.06
CA GLY A 254 -5.97 -21.82 -11.49
C GLY A 254 -5.08 -22.69 -12.35
N THR A 255 -3.80 -22.76 -12.03
CA THR A 255 -2.84 -23.60 -12.75
C THR A 255 -3.24 -25.09 -12.73
N ILE A 256 -3.67 -25.60 -11.58
CA ILE A 256 -4.14 -27.01 -11.47
C ILE A 256 -5.37 -27.24 -12.36
N ILE A 257 -6.38 -26.37 -12.29
CA ILE A 257 -7.61 -26.47 -13.09
C ILE A 257 -7.25 -26.51 -14.59
N PHE A 258 -6.47 -25.53 -15.06
CA PHE A 258 -6.15 -25.41 -16.48
C PHE A 258 -5.16 -26.46 -16.97
N THR A 259 -4.33 -27.02 -16.10
CA THR A 259 -3.50 -28.20 -16.44
C THR A 259 -4.36 -29.45 -16.66
N ILE A 260 -5.41 -29.65 -15.84
CA ILE A 260 -6.36 -30.77 -16.02
C ILE A 260 -7.12 -30.63 -17.34
N ILE A 261 -7.50 -29.43 -17.72
CA ILE A 261 -8.24 -29.15 -18.97
C ILE A 261 -7.31 -28.63 -20.09
N LEU A 262 -6.01 -28.95 -20.05
CA LEU A 262 -5.02 -28.39 -20.99
C LEU A 262 -5.41 -28.64 -22.45
N ILE A 263 -5.81 -29.88 -22.79
CA ILE A 263 -6.16 -30.25 -24.18
C ILE A 263 -7.40 -29.47 -24.66
N PRO A 264 -8.56 -29.47 -23.99
CA PRO A 264 -9.70 -28.66 -24.41
C PRO A 264 -9.41 -27.15 -24.42
N PHE A 265 -8.58 -26.67 -23.50
CA PHE A 265 -8.16 -25.25 -23.50
C PHE A 265 -7.27 -24.93 -24.71
N THR A 266 -6.31 -25.78 -25.04
CA THR A 266 -5.48 -25.65 -26.26
C THR A 266 -6.36 -25.57 -27.51
N ASN A 267 -7.34 -26.49 -27.63
CA ASN A 267 -8.26 -26.50 -28.75
C ASN A 267 -9.10 -25.22 -28.84
N LEU A 268 -9.54 -24.68 -27.71
CA LEU A 268 -10.26 -23.40 -27.64
C LEU A 268 -9.40 -22.24 -28.16
N ILE A 269 -8.14 -22.18 -27.73
CA ILE A 269 -7.22 -21.11 -28.16
C ILE A 269 -6.88 -21.24 -29.65
N GLN A 270 -6.71 -22.47 -30.16
CA GLN A 270 -6.53 -22.72 -31.61
C GLN A 270 -7.78 -22.31 -32.41
N TYR A 271 -8.97 -22.55 -31.87
CA TYR A 271 -10.21 -22.06 -32.46
C TYR A 271 -10.24 -20.52 -32.52
N PHE A 272 -9.85 -19.81 -31.47
CA PHE A 272 -9.73 -18.36 -31.49
C PHE A 272 -8.69 -17.89 -32.50
N GLN A 273 -7.52 -18.54 -32.55
CA GLN A 273 -6.48 -18.23 -33.51
C GLN A 273 -6.97 -18.28 -34.95
N THR A 274 -7.69 -19.34 -35.31
CA THR A 274 -8.21 -19.53 -36.67
C THR A 274 -9.41 -18.65 -36.98
N SER A 275 -10.38 -18.57 -36.06
CA SER A 275 -11.64 -17.85 -36.30
C SER A 275 -11.47 -16.33 -36.33
N LEU A 276 -10.54 -15.80 -35.53
CA LEU A 276 -10.24 -14.38 -35.44
C LEU A 276 -9.02 -13.97 -36.27
N ASN A 277 -8.39 -14.93 -36.97
CA ASN A 277 -7.17 -14.75 -37.76
C ASN A 277 -6.06 -14.04 -36.95
N LEU A 278 -5.84 -14.53 -35.72
CA LEU A 278 -4.85 -13.93 -34.82
C LEU A 278 -3.43 -14.25 -35.27
N ASN A 279 -2.53 -13.27 -35.16
CA ASN A 279 -1.11 -13.56 -35.26
C ASN A 279 -0.65 -14.40 -34.05
N PRO A 280 0.50 -15.09 -34.11
CA PRO A 280 0.95 -15.96 -33.03
C PRO A 280 1.05 -15.24 -31.68
N GLU A 281 1.59 -14.05 -31.62
CA GLU A 281 1.78 -13.27 -30.37
C GLU A 281 0.43 -12.89 -29.76
N MET A 282 -0.53 -12.49 -30.59
CA MET A 282 -1.89 -12.19 -30.15
C MET A 282 -2.60 -13.46 -29.66
N THR A 283 -2.28 -14.64 -30.21
CA THR A 283 -2.79 -15.93 -29.75
C THR A 283 -2.41 -16.20 -28.28
N ILE A 284 -1.16 -15.94 -27.90
CA ILE A 284 -0.71 -16.05 -26.50
C ILE A 284 -1.40 -15.00 -25.64
N ALA A 285 -1.59 -13.78 -26.12
CA ALA A 285 -2.34 -12.76 -25.39
C ALA A 285 -3.80 -13.18 -25.11
N PHE A 286 -4.48 -13.74 -26.12
CA PHE A 286 -5.83 -14.30 -25.95
C PHE A 286 -5.84 -15.50 -24.98
N ALA A 287 -4.82 -16.37 -25.03
CA ALA A 287 -4.67 -17.47 -24.09
C ALA A 287 -4.55 -16.93 -22.66
N HIS A 288 -3.71 -15.92 -22.43
CA HIS A 288 -3.50 -15.29 -21.13
C HIS A 288 -4.78 -14.59 -20.63
N GLY A 289 -5.44 -13.81 -21.48
CA GLY A 289 -6.70 -13.16 -21.15
C GLY A 289 -7.81 -14.15 -20.80
N THR A 290 -7.98 -15.20 -21.63
CA THR A 290 -8.98 -16.24 -21.41
C THR A 290 -8.71 -17.02 -20.13
N PHE A 291 -7.46 -17.37 -19.85
CA PHE A 291 -7.04 -18.00 -18.60
C PHE A 291 -7.40 -17.14 -17.40
N SER A 292 -6.95 -15.87 -17.37
CA SER A 292 -7.12 -14.98 -16.21
C SER A 292 -8.59 -14.65 -15.93
N VAL A 293 -9.36 -14.36 -16.99
CA VAL A 293 -10.80 -14.05 -16.87
C VAL A 293 -11.57 -15.30 -16.40
N THR A 294 -11.36 -16.44 -17.04
CA THR A 294 -12.06 -17.68 -16.70
C THR A 294 -11.68 -18.16 -15.29
N ASN A 295 -10.39 -18.09 -14.93
CA ASN A 295 -9.93 -18.41 -13.58
C ASN A 295 -10.60 -17.54 -12.52
N THR A 296 -10.71 -16.24 -12.78
CA THR A 296 -11.43 -15.32 -11.90
C THR A 296 -12.92 -15.69 -11.82
N ILE A 297 -13.61 -15.93 -12.93
CA ILE A 297 -15.04 -16.31 -12.94
C ILE A 297 -15.27 -17.60 -12.14
N ILE A 298 -14.41 -18.61 -12.31
CA ILE A 298 -14.52 -19.89 -11.59
C ILE A 298 -14.30 -19.71 -10.08
N GLN A 299 -13.30 -18.93 -9.68
CA GLN A 299 -12.92 -18.81 -8.26
C GLN A 299 -13.67 -17.69 -7.52
N PHE A 300 -14.25 -16.71 -8.23
CA PHE A 300 -14.98 -15.59 -7.62
C PHE A 300 -16.10 -16.02 -6.65
N PRO A 301 -16.97 -16.99 -6.95
CA PRO A 301 -17.97 -17.47 -6.01
C PRO A 301 -17.38 -18.06 -4.72
N PHE A 302 -16.12 -18.47 -4.76
CA PHE A 302 -15.41 -19.12 -3.64
C PHE A 302 -14.52 -18.17 -2.85
N ILE A 303 -14.66 -16.84 -2.99
CA ILE A 303 -13.90 -15.85 -2.22
C ILE A 303 -13.98 -16.12 -0.70
N ALA A 304 -15.17 -16.49 -0.20
CA ALA A 304 -15.34 -16.81 1.22
C ALA A 304 -14.54 -18.06 1.64
N VAL A 305 -14.44 -19.06 0.74
CA VAL A 305 -13.66 -20.28 0.96
C VAL A 305 -12.16 -19.96 0.93
N LEU A 306 -11.70 -19.17 -0.04
CA LEU A 306 -10.31 -18.71 -0.10
C LEU A 306 -9.92 -17.94 1.17
N ALA A 307 -10.76 -17.01 1.62
CA ALA A 307 -10.56 -16.27 2.86
C ALA A 307 -10.50 -17.22 4.08
N TRP A 308 -11.37 -18.22 4.14
CA TRP A 308 -11.37 -19.23 5.20
C TRP A 308 -10.09 -20.07 5.20
N ILE A 309 -9.64 -20.55 4.02
CA ILE A 309 -8.41 -21.34 3.88
C ILE A 309 -7.22 -20.57 4.45
N VAL A 310 -6.99 -19.34 3.98
CA VAL A 310 -5.83 -18.54 4.42
C VAL A 310 -5.91 -18.17 5.90
N THR A 311 -7.11 -18.00 6.45
CA THR A 311 -7.31 -17.76 7.89
C THR A 311 -6.97 -18.99 8.72
N LYS A 312 -7.17 -20.19 8.19
CA LYS A 312 -6.77 -21.45 8.85
C LYS A 312 -5.26 -21.70 8.78
N ILE A 313 -4.62 -21.31 7.67
CA ILE A 313 -3.17 -21.47 7.47
C ILE A 313 -2.41 -20.43 8.31
N ILE A 314 -2.75 -19.15 8.17
CA ILE A 314 -2.16 -18.06 8.94
C ILE A 314 -3.09 -17.75 10.11
N ARG A 315 -2.78 -18.36 11.26
CA ARG A 315 -3.57 -18.20 12.49
C ARG A 315 -3.22 -16.87 13.19
N GLY A 316 -4.14 -16.37 14.00
CA GLY A 316 -4.01 -15.13 14.77
C GLY A 316 -5.08 -14.11 14.36
N GLU A 317 -5.18 -13.06 15.11
CA GLU A 317 -6.01 -11.90 14.81
C GLU A 317 -5.12 -10.67 14.91
N ASP A 318 -5.22 -9.79 13.93
CA ASP A 318 -4.72 -8.43 14.09
C ASP A 318 -5.67 -7.73 15.08
N ALA A 319 -5.15 -6.91 15.95
CA ALA A 319 -5.99 -5.96 16.66
C ALA A 319 -6.63 -5.06 15.60
N SER A 320 -7.87 -5.35 15.24
CA SER A 320 -8.56 -4.63 14.17
C SER A 320 -9.03 -3.28 14.68
N ILE A 321 -8.37 -2.22 14.28
CA ILE A 321 -8.86 -0.86 14.51
C ILE A 321 -9.98 -0.59 13.52
N ASN A 322 -11.14 -0.18 14.02
CA ASN A 322 -12.24 0.17 13.16
C ASN A 322 -12.12 1.63 12.70
N PHE A 323 -11.63 1.83 11.48
CA PHE A 323 -11.45 3.14 10.87
C PHE A 323 -12.75 3.85 10.49
N LYS A 324 -13.88 3.13 10.45
CA LYS A 324 -15.17 3.72 10.07
C LYS A 324 -15.78 4.44 11.26
N PRO A 325 -16.37 5.63 11.06
CA PRO A 325 -17.17 6.30 12.08
C PRO A 325 -18.30 5.38 12.56
N GLN A 326 -18.51 5.33 13.86
CA GLN A 326 -19.56 4.51 14.48
C GLN A 326 -20.79 5.34 14.87
N HIS A 327 -20.59 6.61 15.15
CA HIS A 327 -21.60 7.49 15.73
C HIS A 327 -22.07 8.60 14.79
N LEU A 328 -21.43 8.83 13.62
CA LEU A 328 -21.74 9.93 12.71
C LEU A 328 -22.86 9.58 11.73
N ASN A 329 -24.10 9.44 12.22
CA ASN A 329 -25.25 9.19 11.36
C ASN A 329 -25.86 10.52 10.86
N PRO A 330 -25.85 10.81 9.52
CA PRO A 330 -26.38 12.06 8.98
C PRO A 330 -27.88 12.30 9.24
N ILE A 331 -28.64 11.24 9.50
CA ILE A 331 -30.08 11.34 9.80
C ILE A 331 -30.33 12.20 11.05
N PHE A 332 -29.46 12.11 12.04
CA PHE A 332 -29.60 12.88 13.28
C PHE A 332 -29.42 14.39 13.05
N ILE A 333 -28.61 14.82 12.07
CA ILE A 333 -28.42 16.24 11.73
C ILE A 333 -29.78 16.85 11.32
N GLU A 334 -30.61 16.10 10.58
CA GLU A 334 -31.92 16.60 10.12
C GLU A 334 -33.00 16.47 11.19
N GLN A 335 -33.00 15.40 11.97
CA GLN A 335 -34.09 15.08 12.92
C GLN A 335 -33.88 15.72 14.30
N SER A 336 -32.66 15.79 14.79
CA SER A 336 -32.35 16.30 16.12
C SER A 336 -30.87 16.72 16.23
N PRO A 337 -30.57 17.99 15.92
CA PRO A 337 -29.20 18.51 15.99
C PRO A 337 -28.51 18.30 17.35
N ALA A 338 -29.25 18.36 18.46
CA ALA A 338 -28.72 18.11 19.80
C ALA A 338 -28.27 16.65 19.99
N ILE A 339 -28.98 15.68 19.43
CA ILE A 339 -28.57 14.27 19.43
C ILE A 339 -27.34 14.10 18.51
N ALA A 340 -27.35 14.72 17.33
CA ALA A 340 -26.22 14.68 16.43
C ALA A 340 -24.93 15.19 17.08
N LEU A 341 -25.02 16.27 17.86
CA LEU A 341 -23.88 16.81 18.62
C LEU A 341 -23.37 15.85 19.70
N THR A 342 -24.27 15.14 20.37
CA THR A 342 -23.90 14.14 21.39
C THR A 342 -23.23 12.92 20.75
N GLU A 343 -23.70 12.48 19.60
CA GLU A 343 -23.07 11.37 18.86
C GLU A 343 -21.70 11.81 18.29
N ALA A 344 -21.57 13.03 17.78
CA ALA A 344 -20.27 13.57 17.39
C ALA A 344 -19.27 13.60 18.55
N GLN A 345 -19.69 13.99 19.76
CA GLN A 345 -18.84 13.92 20.96
C GLN A 345 -18.33 12.52 21.22
N LYS A 346 -19.17 11.49 21.12
CA LYS A 346 -18.73 10.09 21.31
C LYS A 346 -17.66 9.68 20.31
N GLU A 347 -17.81 10.11 19.06
CA GLU A 347 -16.81 9.84 18.03
C GLU A 347 -15.49 10.57 18.27
N ILE A 348 -15.54 11.80 18.75
CA ILE A 348 -14.35 12.60 19.15
C ILE A 348 -13.63 11.93 20.31
N ILE A 349 -14.37 11.45 21.33
CA ILE A 349 -13.78 10.72 22.45
C ILE A 349 -13.09 9.46 21.96
N ARG A 350 -13.72 8.69 21.07
CA ARG A 350 -13.11 7.49 20.47
C ARG A 350 -11.81 7.82 19.70
N MET A 351 -11.80 8.93 18.97
CA MET A 351 -10.59 9.43 18.29
C MET A 351 -9.48 9.79 19.29
N ALA A 352 -9.86 10.42 20.42
CA ALA A 352 -8.92 10.76 21.47
C ALA A 352 -8.37 9.52 22.22
N GLU A 353 -9.20 8.48 22.42
CA GLU A 353 -8.75 7.21 22.94
C GLU A 353 -7.72 6.55 22.01
N PHE A 354 -7.89 6.64 20.70
CA PHE A 354 -6.89 6.16 19.74
C PHE A 354 -5.56 6.90 19.87
N SER A 355 -5.56 8.23 20.08
CA SER A 355 -4.32 8.99 20.29
C SER A 355 -3.60 8.58 21.57
N LEU A 356 -4.33 8.33 22.64
CA LEU A 356 -3.79 7.83 23.89
C LEU A 356 -3.21 6.41 23.75
N ASP A 357 -3.93 5.51 23.10
CA ASP A 357 -3.45 4.15 22.85
C ASP A 357 -2.24 4.15 21.92
N GLY A 358 -2.19 5.03 20.91
CA GLY A 358 -1.03 5.26 20.08
C GLY A 358 0.20 5.68 20.89
N LEU A 359 0.04 6.59 21.85
CA LEU A 359 1.13 7.03 22.72
C LEU A 359 1.63 5.89 23.63
N LYS A 360 0.73 5.04 24.13
CA LYS A 360 1.09 3.84 24.92
C LYS A 360 1.87 2.84 24.04
N GLU A 361 1.44 2.64 22.79
CA GLU A 361 2.14 1.76 21.85
C GLU A 361 3.52 2.30 21.49
N ALA A 362 3.68 3.63 21.28
CA ALA A 362 4.97 4.27 21.09
C ALA A 362 5.91 4.05 22.29
N ASN A 363 5.38 4.14 23.51
CA ASN A 363 6.12 3.82 24.75
C ASN A 363 6.57 2.34 24.78
N GLN A 364 5.70 1.41 24.42
CA GLN A 364 6.05 -0.01 24.34
C GLN A 364 7.11 -0.26 23.26
N PHE A 365 7.02 0.43 22.12
CA PHE A 365 8.02 0.32 21.04
C PHE A 365 9.40 0.82 21.49
N LEU A 366 9.47 1.94 22.18
CA LEU A 366 10.71 2.48 22.75
C LEU A 366 11.41 1.46 23.67
N ASN A 367 10.62 0.80 24.55
CA ASN A 367 11.16 -0.09 25.58
C ASN A 367 11.42 -1.52 25.09
N THR A 368 10.62 -2.06 24.15
CA THR A 368 10.72 -3.45 23.71
C THR A 368 11.40 -3.60 22.34
N GLN A 369 11.44 -2.54 21.55
CA GLN A 369 11.89 -2.53 20.15
C GLN A 369 11.14 -3.51 19.24
N ASP A 370 9.96 -3.99 19.68
CA ASP A 370 9.11 -4.87 18.88
C ASP A 370 8.29 -4.05 17.86
N LYS A 371 8.55 -4.26 16.58
CA LYS A 371 7.87 -3.57 15.45
C LYS A 371 6.34 -3.73 15.45
N LYS A 372 5.81 -4.69 16.20
CA LYS A 372 4.37 -4.84 16.38
C LYS A 372 3.74 -3.58 16.99
N HIS A 373 4.40 -2.99 17.99
CA HIS A 373 3.95 -1.75 18.64
C HIS A 373 4.04 -0.55 17.70
N ALA A 374 5.12 -0.44 16.91
CA ALA A 374 5.24 0.59 15.88
C ALA A 374 4.09 0.50 14.86
N ASN A 375 3.84 -0.70 14.34
CA ASN A 375 2.75 -0.92 13.37
C ASN A 375 1.37 -0.59 13.96
N MET A 376 1.14 -0.89 15.25
CA MET A 376 -0.11 -0.56 15.92
C MET A 376 -0.27 0.96 16.07
N ALA A 377 0.76 1.69 16.50
CA ALA A 377 0.72 3.14 16.62
C ALA A 377 0.44 3.83 15.27
N THR A 378 1.10 3.39 14.19
CA THR A 378 0.83 3.90 12.82
C THR A 378 -0.60 3.60 12.35
N GLN A 379 -1.17 2.43 12.70
CA GLN A 379 -2.56 2.14 12.37
C GLN A 379 -3.54 3.04 13.14
N LEU A 380 -3.25 3.34 14.42
CA LEU A 380 -4.04 4.25 15.23
C LEU A 380 -3.99 5.67 14.68
N GLU A 381 -2.82 6.15 14.26
CA GLU A 381 -2.65 7.43 13.59
C GLU A 381 -3.49 7.51 12.30
N GLY A 382 -3.41 6.50 11.42
CA GLY A 382 -4.27 6.43 10.23
C GLY A 382 -5.77 6.42 10.54
N ALA A 383 -6.20 5.85 11.67
CA ALA A 383 -7.58 5.92 12.14
C ALA A 383 -7.96 7.33 12.61
N ILE A 384 -7.05 8.01 13.32
CA ILE A 384 -7.23 9.40 13.80
C ILE A 384 -7.44 10.32 12.60
N ASN A 385 -6.57 10.29 11.58
CA ASN A 385 -6.67 11.11 10.37
C ASN A 385 -7.98 10.89 9.60
N ASN A 386 -8.44 9.64 9.52
CA ASN A 386 -9.73 9.37 8.87
C ASN A 386 -10.90 9.91 9.70
N LEU A 387 -10.87 9.76 11.02
CA LEU A 387 -11.91 10.26 11.91
C LEU A 387 -11.95 11.79 11.95
N ASP A 388 -10.79 12.46 12.02
CA ASP A 388 -10.69 13.92 11.96
C ASP A 388 -11.49 14.48 10.77
N LYS A 389 -11.18 13.98 9.57
CA LYS A 389 -11.86 14.39 8.35
C LYS A 389 -13.38 14.16 8.41
N LYS A 390 -13.82 13.00 8.89
CA LYS A 390 -15.24 12.65 8.95
C LYS A 390 -16.00 13.41 10.03
N ILE A 391 -15.39 13.61 11.19
CA ILE A 391 -15.96 14.38 12.28
C ILE A 391 -16.08 15.86 11.86
N THR A 392 -15.04 16.41 11.25
CA THR A 392 -15.04 17.79 10.76
C THR A 392 -16.12 18.00 9.70
N GLU A 393 -16.24 17.11 8.69
CA GLU A 393 -17.32 17.13 7.70
C GLU A 393 -18.71 17.13 8.39
N TYR A 394 -18.90 16.29 9.40
CA TYR A 394 -20.15 16.15 10.13
C TYR A 394 -20.49 17.40 10.98
N LEU A 395 -19.51 17.96 11.69
CA LEU A 395 -19.67 19.18 12.47
C LEU A 395 -19.96 20.41 11.60
N VAL A 396 -19.35 20.51 10.42
CA VAL A 396 -19.65 21.58 9.45
C VAL A 396 -21.12 21.49 9.02
N LEU A 397 -21.62 20.30 8.63
CA LEU A 397 -23.03 20.13 8.27
C LEU A 397 -23.97 20.44 9.44
N LEU A 398 -23.57 20.09 10.67
CA LEU A 398 -24.36 20.39 11.87
C LEU A 398 -24.41 21.89 12.18
N SER A 399 -23.36 22.64 11.88
CA SER A 399 -23.32 24.11 12.09
C SER A 399 -24.33 24.88 11.23
N GLU A 400 -24.81 24.28 10.13
CA GLU A 400 -25.85 24.88 9.28
C GLU A 400 -27.26 24.75 9.87
N LYS A 401 -27.43 24.01 10.95
CA LYS A 401 -28.71 23.79 11.62
C LYS A 401 -28.89 24.73 12.81
N PRO A 402 -30.15 25.07 13.16
CA PRO A 402 -30.41 25.89 14.34
C PRO A 402 -30.04 25.13 15.62
N LEU A 403 -29.05 25.62 16.34
CA LEU A 403 -28.60 25.08 17.62
C LEU A 403 -29.05 26.03 18.74
N SER A 404 -29.31 25.50 19.95
CA SER A 404 -29.45 26.30 21.16
C SER A 404 -28.12 26.99 21.51
N SER A 405 -28.14 28.03 22.34
CA SER A 405 -26.88 28.70 22.76
C SER A 405 -25.90 27.73 23.43
N ALA A 406 -26.40 26.84 24.27
CA ALA A 406 -25.59 25.79 24.92
C ALA A 406 -25.01 24.76 23.93
N ASP A 407 -25.82 24.32 22.96
CA ASP A 407 -25.35 23.39 21.92
C ASP A 407 -24.36 24.05 20.96
N SER A 408 -24.52 25.35 20.70
CA SER A 408 -23.59 26.12 19.87
C SER A 408 -22.23 26.31 20.55
N GLU A 409 -22.21 26.53 21.87
CA GLU A 409 -20.99 26.57 22.66
C GLU A 409 -20.30 25.20 22.68
N LYS A 410 -21.06 24.14 22.95
CA LYS A 410 -20.54 22.77 22.91
C LYS A 410 -20.00 22.39 21.52
N HIS A 411 -20.69 22.78 20.45
CA HIS A 411 -20.23 22.57 19.08
C HIS A 411 -18.88 23.25 18.82
N SER A 412 -18.73 24.50 19.28
CA SER A 412 -17.47 25.28 19.14
C SER A 412 -16.30 24.59 19.87
N VAL A 413 -16.54 24.12 21.09
CA VAL A 413 -15.55 23.36 21.87
C VAL A 413 -15.14 22.08 21.12
N LEU A 414 -16.11 21.27 20.70
CA LEU A 414 -15.84 20.00 20.01
C LEU A 414 -15.10 20.22 18.69
N ALA A 415 -15.48 21.23 17.91
CA ALA A 415 -14.79 21.55 16.67
C ALA A 415 -13.32 21.99 16.87
N GLY A 416 -13.03 22.69 17.96
CA GLY A 416 -11.66 23.08 18.31
C GLY A 416 -10.79 21.89 18.74
N VAL A 417 -11.35 21.00 19.54
CA VAL A 417 -10.61 19.85 20.13
C VAL A 417 -10.22 18.80 19.08
N VAL A 418 -10.97 18.65 17.99
CA VAL A 418 -10.68 17.64 16.95
C VAL A 418 -9.28 17.81 16.38
N GLY A 419 -8.87 19.04 16.05
CA GLY A 419 -7.54 19.32 15.53
C GLY A 419 -6.42 19.10 16.54
N ASP A 420 -6.67 19.36 17.85
CA ASP A 420 -5.67 19.06 18.89
C ASP A 420 -5.45 17.56 19.06
N ILE A 421 -6.50 16.75 18.95
CA ILE A 421 -6.40 15.27 19.01
C ILE A 421 -5.62 14.73 17.80
N GLU A 422 -5.85 15.27 16.60
CA GLU A 422 -5.10 14.89 15.39
C GLU A 422 -3.61 15.23 15.58
N ARG A 423 -3.27 16.42 16.11
CA ARG A 423 -1.89 16.80 16.40
C ARG A 423 -1.20 15.87 17.41
N VAL A 424 -1.92 15.38 18.41
CA VAL A 424 -1.39 14.33 19.31
C VAL A 424 -1.02 13.08 18.50
N GLY A 425 -1.86 12.67 17.56
CA GLY A 425 -1.58 11.55 16.64
C GLY A 425 -0.30 11.75 15.82
N ASP A 426 -0.14 12.94 15.21
CA ASP A 426 1.07 13.32 14.46
C ASP A 426 2.34 13.23 15.32
N HIS A 427 2.28 13.72 16.57
CA HIS A 427 3.44 13.63 17.47
C HIS A 427 3.74 12.20 17.93
N VAL A 428 2.74 11.35 18.05
CA VAL A 428 2.93 9.91 18.32
C VAL A 428 3.64 9.24 17.14
N GLU A 429 3.26 9.55 15.88
CA GLU A 429 3.94 9.05 14.69
C GLU A 429 5.41 9.48 14.68
N ASN A 430 5.69 10.77 14.95
CA ASN A 430 7.06 11.27 15.06
C ASN A 430 7.89 10.51 16.12
N LEU A 431 7.30 10.17 17.27
CA LEU A 431 7.98 9.36 18.29
C LEU A 431 8.34 7.95 17.76
N VAL A 432 7.41 7.31 17.04
CA VAL A 432 7.64 6.00 16.42
C VAL A 432 8.76 6.06 15.38
N GLU A 433 8.77 7.09 14.52
CA GLU A 433 9.82 7.31 13.52
C GLU A 433 11.19 7.50 14.17
N LEU A 434 11.26 8.28 15.25
CA LEU A 434 12.51 8.48 16.00
C LEU A 434 13.05 7.17 16.61
N VAL A 435 12.17 6.32 17.15
CA VAL A 435 12.57 5.00 17.68
C VAL A 435 13.02 4.08 16.53
N ASP A 436 12.31 4.06 15.40
CA ASP A 436 12.69 3.23 14.23
C ASP A 436 14.04 3.69 13.65
N PHE A 437 14.29 5.00 13.59
CA PHE A 437 15.58 5.58 13.21
C PHE A 437 16.69 5.15 14.18
N GLN A 438 16.43 5.21 15.50
CA GLN A 438 17.35 4.77 16.54
C GLN A 438 17.78 3.31 16.33
N ILE A 439 16.82 2.42 16.11
CA ILE A 439 17.05 0.97 15.91
C ILE A 439 17.82 0.74 14.60
N SER A 440 17.38 1.35 13.50
CA SER A 440 17.93 1.15 12.15
C SER A 440 19.39 1.61 12.06
N ASN A 441 19.75 2.68 12.77
CA ASN A 441 21.12 3.24 12.80
C ASN A 441 21.94 2.74 13.99
N ARG A 442 21.42 1.82 14.81
CA ARG A 442 22.09 1.26 16.00
C ARG A 442 22.56 2.33 16.98
N VAL A 443 21.76 3.39 17.15
CA VAL A 443 22.04 4.45 18.12
C VAL A 443 21.53 4.00 19.49
N SER A 444 22.38 4.06 20.52
CA SER A 444 22.00 3.73 21.90
C SER A 444 21.83 4.99 22.74
N LEU A 445 20.71 5.10 23.45
CA LEU A 445 20.55 6.06 24.56
C LEU A 445 21.20 5.48 25.81
N SER A 446 21.70 6.34 26.70
CA SER A 446 22.19 5.88 28.01
C SER A 446 21.01 5.45 28.89
N ASP A 447 21.27 4.58 29.86
CA ASP A 447 20.24 4.09 30.81
C ASP A 447 19.57 5.25 31.56
N ASP A 448 20.35 6.27 31.95
CA ASP A 448 19.81 7.48 32.57
C ASP A 448 18.88 8.26 31.63
N ALA A 449 19.28 8.41 30.36
CA ALA A 449 18.44 9.10 29.36
C ALA A 449 17.13 8.34 29.08
N LEU A 450 17.19 7.01 29.02
CA LEU A 450 16.02 6.18 28.81
C LEU A 450 15.07 6.24 30.04
N THR A 451 15.63 6.23 31.26
CA THR A 451 14.86 6.38 32.49
C THR A 451 14.13 7.73 32.54
N GLU A 452 14.86 8.82 32.31
CA GLU A 452 14.31 10.17 32.26
C GLU A 452 13.20 10.33 31.21
N LEU A 453 13.40 9.73 30.02
CA LEU A 453 12.43 9.77 28.95
C LEU A 453 11.16 8.99 29.29
N ASN A 454 11.30 7.82 29.94
CA ASN A 454 10.16 7.02 30.41
C ASN A 454 9.34 7.75 31.50
N GLU A 455 10.00 8.44 32.43
CA GLU A 455 9.32 9.26 33.43
C GLU A 455 8.47 10.37 32.78
N MET A 456 9.01 11.05 31.76
CA MET A 456 8.28 12.07 31.01
C MET A 456 7.13 11.48 30.20
N LEU A 457 7.33 10.32 29.55
CA LEU A 457 6.30 9.59 28.80
C LEU A 457 5.12 9.20 29.72
N GLU A 458 5.38 8.63 30.88
CA GLU A 458 4.33 8.25 31.84
C GLU A 458 3.52 9.46 32.30
N LEU A 459 4.19 10.59 32.59
CA LEU A 459 3.49 11.82 32.95
C LEU A 459 2.64 12.35 31.77
N THR A 460 3.16 12.34 30.54
CA THR A 460 2.44 12.77 29.33
C THR A 460 1.22 11.87 29.07
N ILE A 461 1.36 10.53 29.17
CA ILE A 461 0.25 9.58 29.05
C ILE A 461 -0.84 9.89 30.10
N SER A 462 -0.43 10.10 31.36
CA SER A 462 -1.37 10.44 32.44
C SER A 462 -2.07 11.78 32.23
N THR A 463 -1.36 12.77 31.66
CA THR A 463 -1.91 14.10 31.36
C THR A 463 -2.95 14.03 30.24
N LEU A 464 -2.65 13.31 29.17
CA LEU A 464 -3.56 13.08 28.04
C LEU A 464 -4.81 12.30 28.48
N GLN A 465 -4.64 11.25 29.31
CA GLN A 465 -5.77 10.49 29.85
C GLN A 465 -6.72 11.38 30.67
N ASP A 466 -6.18 12.28 31.50
CA ASP A 466 -7.00 13.22 32.29
C ASP A 466 -7.71 14.24 31.38
N ALA A 467 -7.06 14.71 30.32
CA ALA A 467 -7.68 15.60 29.34
C ALA A 467 -8.87 14.94 28.62
N ILE A 468 -8.72 13.67 28.22
CA ILE A 468 -9.79 12.88 27.61
C ILE A 468 -10.96 12.66 28.59
N ASN A 469 -10.65 12.33 29.85
CA ASN A 469 -11.67 12.15 30.88
C ASN A 469 -12.41 13.45 31.19
N ALA A 470 -11.68 14.59 31.24
CA ALA A 470 -12.26 15.90 31.40
C ALA A 470 -13.22 16.26 30.23
N LEU A 471 -12.82 15.99 28.99
CA LEU A 471 -13.65 16.20 27.80
C LEU A 471 -14.90 15.29 27.79
N THR A 472 -14.76 14.07 28.26
CA THR A 472 -15.85 13.08 28.29
C THR A 472 -16.98 13.54 29.22
N ASN A 473 -16.63 14.05 30.38
CA ASN A 473 -17.57 14.41 31.43
C ASN A 473 -17.82 15.93 31.57
N PHE A 474 -17.12 16.75 30.78
CA PHE A 474 -17.04 18.22 30.96
C PHE A 474 -16.62 18.60 32.38
N ASP A 475 -15.63 17.85 32.93
CA ASP A 475 -15.14 17.99 34.30
C ASP A 475 -14.07 19.09 34.38
N THR A 476 -14.47 20.26 34.94
CA THR A 476 -13.60 21.41 35.07
C THR A 476 -12.52 21.26 36.15
N GLU A 477 -12.74 20.47 37.20
CA GLU A 477 -11.72 20.22 38.23
C GLU A 477 -10.60 19.34 37.65
N LEU A 478 -10.97 18.32 36.90
CA LEU A 478 -10.00 17.47 36.23
C LEU A 478 -9.23 18.25 35.15
N ALA A 479 -9.89 19.14 34.39
CA ALA A 479 -9.25 20.01 33.42
C ALA A 479 -8.17 20.92 34.04
N GLN A 480 -8.40 21.46 35.26
CA GLN A 480 -7.37 22.20 36.01
C GLN A 480 -6.17 21.33 36.39
N THR A 481 -6.40 20.04 36.68
CA THR A 481 -5.34 19.08 36.98
C THR A 481 -4.43 18.85 35.77
N VAL A 482 -5.01 18.81 34.56
CA VAL A 482 -4.25 18.70 33.30
C VAL A 482 -3.24 19.85 33.17
N ILE A 483 -3.68 21.10 33.37
CA ILE A 483 -2.81 22.28 33.31
C ILE A 483 -1.67 22.22 34.35
N ALA A 484 -1.98 21.69 35.55
CA ALA A 484 -0.95 21.53 36.57
C ALA A 484 0.09 20.44 36.24
N LYS A 485 -0.32 19.37 35.53
CA LYS A 485 0.59 18.31 35.06
C LYS A 485 1.45 18.79 33.90
N GLU A 486 0.88 19.54 32.96
CA GLU A 486 1.62 20.06 31.81
C GLU A 486 2.76 21.00 32.26
N ARG A 487 2.54 21.89 33.23
CA ARG A 487 3.64 22.70 33.81
C ARG A 487 4.81 21.87 34.32
N LYS A 488 4.58 20.64 34.77
CA LYS A 488 5.64 19.71 35.16
C LYS A 488 6.32 19.12 33.93
N ILE A 489 5.59 18.81 32.86
CA ILE A 489 6.14 18.35 31.58
C ILE A 489 7.06 19.44 31.02
N ASP A 490 6.65 20.69 30.98
CA ASP A 490 7.43 21.86 30.63
C ASP A 490 8.72 22.00 31.45
N GLN A 491 8.60 21.82 32.75
CA GLN A 491 9.78 21.87 33.62
C GLN A 491 10.72 20.71 33.33
N MET A 492 10.19 19.51 33.11
CA MET A 492 11.00 18.34 32.76
C MET A 492 11.72 18.55 31.43
N GLU A 493 11.04 19.06 30.41
CA GLU A 493 11.65 19.36 29.10
C GLU A 493 12.92 20.22 29.27
N ARG A 494 12.81 21.35 29.97
CA ARG A 494 13.95 22.27 30.22
C ARG A 494 15.09 21.60 31.00
N VAL A 495 14.77 20.80 32.01
CA VAL A 495 15.76 20.09 32.85
C VAL A 495 16.45 19.00 32.04
N LEU A 496 15.69 18.19 31.29
CA LEU A 496 16.20 17.08 30.51
C LEU A 496 17.10 17.56 29.36
N ARG A 497 16.71 18.62 28.65
CA ARG A 497 17.59 19.27 27.65
C ARG A 497 18.91 19.72 28.25
N LYS A 498 18.86 20.40 29.41
CA LYS A 498 20.07 20.86 30.09
C LYS A 498 20.99 19.69 30.51
N ARG A 499 20.42 18.64 31.11
CA ARG A 499 21.17 17.44 31.50
C ARG A 499 21.79 16.76 30.28
N HIS A 500 21.04 16.73 29.18
CA HIS A 500 21.52 16.09 27.96
C HIS A 500 22.69 16.84 27.31
N VAL A 501 22.67 18.19 27.33
CA VAL A 501 23.81 19.04 26.89
C VAL A 501 25.04 18.75 27.74
N ILE A 502 24.91 18.51 29.04
CA ILE A 502 26.03 18.12 29.91
C ILE A 502 26.57 16.76 29.46
N ARG A 503 25.72 15.74 29.27
CA ARG A 503 26.13 14.41 28.77
C ARG A 503 26.85 14.48 27.43
N LEU A 504 26.45 15.37 26.53
CA LEU A 504 27.10 15.58 25.25
C LEU A 504 28.52 16.17 25.43
N ASN A 505 28.67 17.18 26.32
CA ASN A 505 29.95 17.80 26.60
C ASN A 505 30.93 16.84 27.29
N GLU A 506 30.45 15.95 28.14
CA GLU A 506 31.19 14.90 28.81
C GLU A 506 31.54 13.70 27.91
N ARG A 507 31.08 13.73 26.62
CA ARG A 507 31.22 12.65 25.65
C ARG A 507 30.59 11.32 26.10
N SER A 508 29.61 11.37 26.98
CA SER A 508 28.87 10.20 27.47
C SER A 508 27.73 9.81 26.54
N CYS A 509 27.45 10.59 25.48
CA CYS A 509 26.50 10.25 24.40
C CYS A 509 27.05 10.70 23.03
N SER A 510 26.54 10.06 21.94
CA SER A 510 26.83 10.46 20.56
C SER A 510 25.97 11.66 20.12
N GLY A 511 26.42 12.36 19.07
CA GLY A 511 25.61 13.44 18.48
C GLY A 511 24.25 12.99 18.00
N ASP A 512 24.19 11.81 17.36
CA ASP A 512 22.92 11.23 16.87
C ASP A 512 21.96 10.89 18.02
N ALA A 513 22.48 10.31 19.12
CA ALA A 513 21.70 10.06 20.33
C ALA A 513 21.15 11.37 20.94
N SER A 514 21.94 12.46 20.82
CA SER A 514 21.53 13.77 21.29
C SER A 514 20.33 14.32 20.53
N ILE A 515 20.35 14.24 19.21
CA ILE A 515 19.26 14.71 18.35
C ILE A 515 17.98 13.92 18.67
N ILE A 516 18.06 12.57 18.66
CA ILE A 516 16.91 11.71 18.94
C ILE A 516 16.29 12.02 20.30
N PHE A 517 17.11 12.12 21.36
CA PHE A 517 16.62 12.40 22.70
C PHE A 517 15.90 13.75 22.80
N VAL A 518 16.50 14.80 22.26
CA VAL A 518 15.92 16.15 22.30
C VAL A 518 14.61 16.22 21.50
N ASP A 519 14.54 15.57 20.34
CA ASP A 519 13.34 15.54 19.52
C ASP A 519 12.22 14.72 20.18
N MET A 520 12.54 13.59 20.85
CA MET A 520 11.55 12.85 21.64
C MET A 520 10.98 13.70 22.77
N VAL A 521 11.85 14.36 23.56
CA VAL A 521 11.42 15.24 24.65
C VAL A 521 10.54 16.39 24.13
N SER A 522 10.87 16.97 22.97
CA SER A 522 10.08 18.02 22.33
C SER A 522 8.69 17.53 21.89
N ASN A 523 8.61 16.33 21.29
CA ASN A 523 7.31 15.78 20.91
C ASN A 523 6.41 15.49 22.13
N LEU A 524 6.99 15.06 23.25
CA LEU A 524 6.24 14.83 24.49
C LEU A 524 5.70 16.11 25.13
N GLU A 525 6.49 17.20 25.10
CA GLU A 525 6.04 18.50 25.55
C GLU A 525 4.87 18.99 24.69
N ARG A 526 4.96 18.90 23.36
CA ARG A 526 3.88 19.30 22.46
C ARG A 526 2.59 18.47 22.65
N ILE A 527 2.69 17.18 22.97
CA ILE A 527 1.53 16.38 23.35
C ILE A 527 0.90 16.93 24.64
N GLY A 528 1.71 17.37 25.60
CA GLY A 528 1.26 18.06 26.81
C GLY A 528 0.50 19.34 26.49
N ASP A 529 1.03 20.19 25.61
CA ASP A 529 0.39 21.42 25.13
C ASP A 529 -0.99 21.15 24.51
N HIS A 530 -1.11 20.13 23.63
CA HIS A 530 -2.39 19.76 23.03
C HIS A 530 -3.37 19.18 24.08
N ALA A 531 -2.89 18.48 25.09
CA ALA A 531 -3.73 18.03 26.20
C ALA A 531 -4.30 19.24 27.00
N VAL A 532 -3.52 20.32 27.18
CA VAL A 532 -4.02 21.58 27.78
C VAL A 532 -5.05 22.24 26.87
N ASN A 533 -4.83 22.30 25.57
CA ASN A 533 -5.83 22.86 24.64
C ASN A 533 -7.18 22.13 24.74
N ILE A 534 -7.16 20.80 24.87
CA ILE A 534 -8.36 19.99 25.09
C ILE A 534 -9.02 20.37 26.42
N ALA A 535 -8.25 20.50 27.50
CA ALA A 535 -8.74 20.88 28.83
C ALA A 535 -9.28 22.33 28.84
N ASP A 536 -8.61 23.26 28.16
CA ASP A 536 -9.05 24.65 28.01
C ASP A 536 -10.39 24.75 27.26
N GLY A 537 -10.65 23.88 26.31
CA GLY A 537 -11.96 23.76 25.68
C GLY A 537 -13.06 23.41 26.68
N VAL A 538 -12.78 22.55 27.65
CA VAL A 538 -13.72 22.18 28.72
C VAL A 538 -13.95 23.31 29.72
N LEU A 539 -12.91 24.08 30.05
CA LEU A 539 -13.00 25.21 30.99
C LEU A 539 -13.82 26.42 30.45
N GLY A 540 -13.85 26.58 29.12
CA GLY A 540 -14.52 27.73 28.48
C GLY A 540 -13.87 29.08 28.79
N GLU A 541 -14.50 30.18 28.34
CA GLU A 541 -13.95 31.54 28.57
C GLU A 541 -13.92 31.95 30.06
N GLN A 542 -14.89 31.54 30.84
CA GLN A 542 -14.96 31.85 32.28
C GLN A 542 -13.86 31.16 33.10
N GLY A 543 -13.51 29.91 32.76
CA GLY A 543 -12.43 29.20 33.41
C GLY A 543 -11.06 29.83 33.15
N LYS A 544 -10.82 30.33 31.93
CA LYS A 544 -9.58 31.05 31.55
C LYS A 544 -9.38 32.36 32.33
N ILE A 545 -10.45 33.07 32.63
CA ILE A 545 -10.40 34.34 33.40
C ILE A 545 -10.02 34.07 34.86
N ASN A 546 -10.60 33.02 35.47
CA ASN A 546 -10.31 32.64 36.85
C ASN A 546 -8.86 32.16 37.04
N LEU A 547 -8.32 31.44 36.07
CA LEU A 547 -6.92 30.99 36.09
C LEU A 547 -5.92 32.14 35.94
N LYS A 548 -6.22 33.16 35.10
CA LYS A 548 -5.38 34.36 34.99
C LYS A 548 -5.39 35.25 36.21
N GLN A 549 -6.42 35.17 37.06
CA GLN A 549 -6.52 35.96 38.31
C GLN A 549 -5.88 35.21 39.49
N SER A 550 -5.64 33.89 39.39
CA SER A 550 -4.99 33.09 40.43
C SER A 550 -3.48 32.92 40.23
N LEU A 551 -2.94 33.43 39.13
CA LEU A 551 -1.52 33.58 38.81
C LEU A 551 -1.01 34.97 39.11
#